data_27043363a6217e75ee086723bb8f9b3e
#
_entry.id   27043363a6217e75ee086723bb8f9b3e
#
_cell.length_a   1.000
_cell.length_b   1.000
_cell.length_c   1.000
_cell.angle_alpha   90.00
_cell.angle_beta   90.00
_cell.angle_gamma   90.00
#
_symmetry.space_group_name_H-M   'P 1'
#
loop_
_entity.id
_entity.type
_entity.pdbx_description
1 polymer ?
#
loop_
_entity_poly.entity_id
_entity_poly.type
_entity_poly.pdbx_seq_one_letter_code
_entity_poly.pdbx_strand_id
1 'polypeptide(L)'
;MINVFYDSYRILFLVYSDGAFLKQAMSDGFIEEKNRAHTTKICYGVLDRDVEFEYVFSKLCDKRPKQAVRIILKIAMYSIKYLKTAPYAVVDAAVELIKKLGKGGTSGFVNAFLRKYASYKMAEPADETQRLSVKYSYPIFAVKRLCSDYGKETAEKIMGADSEMTTVRFNSSVNGEEYLENKRWIYEKTLFFNTFFVKGFKRDSDFDKGIYTFQSIGSVAICDMIGNGNALLDACAAPGGK
;
A
#
# COMPACT_ATOMS: atom_id res chain seq x y z
N MET A 1 5.95 7.68 -18.33
CA MET A 1 5.39 8.25 -17.08
C MET A 1 3.94 8.69 -17.24
N ILE A 2 3.59 9.47 -18.27
CA ILE A 2 2.23 9.99 -18.45
C ILE A 2 1.14 8.89 -18.45
N ASN A 3 1.36 7.76 -19.12
CA ASN A 3 0.39 6.67 -19.15
C ASN A 3 0.17 6.06 -17.75
N VAL A 4 1.23 5.84 -16.97
CA VAL A 4 1.15 5.38 -15.58
C VAL A 4 0.34 6.37 -14.72
N PHE A 5 0.58 7.67 -14.88
CA PHE A 5 -0.16 8.71 -14.15
C PHE A 5 -1.63 8.75 -14.56
N TYR A 6 -1.92 8.61 -15.85
CA TYR A 6 -3.28 8.58 -16.36
C TYR A 6 -4.05 7.35 -15.86
N ASP A 7 -3.45 6.16 -15.90
CA ASP A 7 -4.05 4.94 -15.39
C ASP A 7 -4.28 5.04 -13.86
N SER A 8 -3.26 5.50 -13.11
CA SER A 8 -3.39 5.75 -11.68
C SER A 8 -4.50 6.76 -11.35
N TYR A 9 -4.60 7.83 -12.13
CA TYR A 9 -5.66 8.82 -11.96
C TYR A 9 -7.05 8.23 -12.18
N ARG A 10 -7.25 7.46 -13.24
CA ARG A 10 -8.56 6.82 -13.53
C ARG A 10 -8.99 5.90 -12.39
N ILE A 11 -8.09 5.03 -11.93
CA ILE A 11 -8.36 4.09 -10.84
C ILE A 11 -8.69 4.85 -9.55
N LEU A 12 -7.84 5.79 -9.15
CA LEU A 12 -8.06 6.58 -7.94
C LEU A 12 -9.30 7.48 -8.04
N PHE A 13 -9.65 7.93 -9.24
CA PHE A 13 -10.88 8.68 -9.43
C PHE A 13 -12.12 7.83 -9.11
N LEU A 14 -12.19 6.58 -9.56
CA LEU A 14 -13.26 5.64 -9.20
C LEU A 14 -13.31 5.39 -7.68
N VAL A 15 -12.14 5.23 -7.04
CA VAL A 15 -12.10 5.03 -5.58
C VAL A 15 -12.59 6.26 -4.82
N TYR A 16 -12.12 7.46 -5.18
CA TYR A 16 -12.46 8.69 -4.44
C TYR A 16 -13.83 9.27 -4.78
N SER A 17 -14.35 9.04 -5.99
CA SER A 17 -15.61 9.62 -6.46
C SER A 17 -16.78 8.66 -6.31
N ASP A 18 -16.57 7.41 -6.66
CA ASP A 18 -17.64 6.41 -6.78
C ASP A 18 -17.61 5.40 -5.63
N GLY A 19 -16.63 5.51 -4.72
CA GLY A 19 -16.46 4.60 -3.59
C GLY A 19 -16.05 3.17 -3.98
N ALA A 20 -15.51 2.98 -5.18
CA ALA A 20 -15.10 1.67 -5.66
C ALA A 20 -13.96 1.10 -4.79
N PHE A 21 -13.96 -0.21 -4.57
CA PHE A 21 -12.81 -0.88 -3.98
C PHE A 21 -11.62 -0.85 -4.94
N LEU A 22 -10.43 -0.53 -4.43
CA LEU A 22 -9.23 -0.40 -5.26
C LEU A 22 -8.98 -1.63 -6.14
N LYS A 23 -9.11 -2.84 -5.56
CA LYS A 23 -8.91 -4.09 -6.30
C LYS A 23 -9.87 -4.23 -7.49
N GLN A 24 -11.13 -3.84 -7.31
CA GLN A 24 -12.13 -3.84 -8.37
C GLN A 24 -11.81 -2.78 -9.43
N ALA A 25 -11.54 -1.53 -9.02
CA ALA A 25 -11.18 -0.46 -9.94
C ALA A 25 -9.94 -0.79 -10.79
N MET A 26 -9.02 -1.60 -10.25
CA MET A 26 -7.84 -2.09 -10.98
C MET A 26 -8.16 -3.24 -11.94
N SER A 27 -9.15 -4.08 -11.65
CA SER A 27 -9.58 -5.17 -12.55
C SER A 27 -10.32 -4.64 -13.76
N ASP A 28 -11.16 -3.63 -13.54
CA ASP A 28 -12.01 -3.01 -14.57
C ASP A 28 -11.22 -2.02 -15.45
N GLY A 29 -10.02 -1.65 -15.01
CA GLY A 29 -9.16 -0.70 -15.70
C GLY A 29 -8.30 -1.36 -16.78
N PHE A 30 -8.32 -0.80 -17.99
CA PHE A 30 -7.39 -1.18 -19.06
C PHE A 30 -5.99 -0.66 -18.76
N ILE A 31 -5.24 -1.36 -17.89
CA ILE A 31 -3.86 -1.06 -17.58
C ILE A 31 -2.97 -1.88 -18.50
N GLU A 32 -2.10 -1.21 -19.26
CA GLU A 32 -1.08 -1.93 -20.04
C GLU A 32 -0.20 -2.76 -19.09
N GLU A 33 0.06 -4.02 -19.42
CA GLU A 33 0.78 -4.96 -18.54
C GLU A 33 2.15 -4.41 -18.09
N LYS A 34 2.87 -3.76 -19.00
CA LYS A 34 4.16 -3.10 -18.67
C LYS A 34 4.06 -2.00 -17.61
N ASN A 35 2.88 -1.38 -17.44
CA ASN A 35 2.64 -0.30 -16.49
C ASN A 35 1.99 -0.80 -15.19
N ARG A 36 1.45 -2.02 -15.18
CA ARG A 36 0.63 -2.58 -14.09
C ARG A 36 1.30 -2.49 -12.72
N ALA A 37 2.52 -2.97 -12.60
CA ALA A 37 3.24 -2.97 -11.34
C ALA A 37 3.46 -1.56 -10.79
N HIS A 38 3.80 -0.60 -11.66
CA HIS A 38 4.06 0.78 -11.26
C HIS A 38 2.74 1.50 -10.89
N THR A 39 1.70 1.33 -11.70
CA THR A 39 0.35 1.86 -11.41
C THR A 39 -0.19 1.33 -10.09
N THR A 40 -0.07 0.01 -9.87
CA THR A 40 -0.45 -0.64 -8.61
C THR A 40 0.25 0.00 -7.42
N LYS A 41 1.57 0.14 -7.50
CA LYS A 41 2.38 0.74 -6.42
C LYS A 41 1.96 2.17 -6.11
N ILE A 42 1.67 2.97 -7.13
CA ILE A 42 1.17 4.35 -6.95
C ILE A 42 -0.21 4.35 -6.29
N CYS A 43 -1.16 3.55 -6.79
CA CYS A 43 -2.53 3.57 -6.28
C CYS A 43 -2.61 3.15 -4.81
N TYR A 44 -1.97 2.04 -4.43
CA TYR A 44 -1.88 1.62 -3.04
C TYR A 44 -1.18 2.67 -2.18
N GLY A 45 -0.01 3.15 -2.62
CA GLY A 45 0.77 4.10 -1.84
C GLY A 45 0.09 5.47 -1.67
N VAL A 46 -0.69 5.92 -2.65
CA VAL A 46 -1.49 7.16 -2.51
C VAL A 46 -2.57 6.98 -1.45
N LEU A 47 -3.25 5.84 -1.41
CA LEU A 47 -4.28 5.57 -0.41
C LEU A 47 -3.67 5.37 0.99
N ASP A 48 -2.55 4.67 1.08
CA ASP A 48 -1.83 4.46 2.35
C ASP A 48 -1.32 5.78 2.96
N ARG A 49 -1.05 6.79 2.13
CA ARG A 49 -0.54 8.10 2.55
C ARG A 49 -1.56 9.22 2.45
N ASP A 50 -2.84 8.89 2.36
CA ASP A 50 -3.91 9.86 2.11
C ASP A 50 -4.00 10.95 3.18
N VAL A 51 -3.94 10.58 4.44
CA VAL A 51 -4.01 11.52 5.59
C VAL A 51 -2.81 12.47 5.58
N GLU A 52 -1.62 11.98 5.29
CA GLU A 52 -0.43 12.80 5.15
C GLU A 52 -0.58 13.84 4.02
N PHE A 53 -1.08 13.42 2.86
CA PHE A 53 -1.26 14.32 1.73
C PHE A 53 -2.34 15.36 1.98
N GLU A 54 -3.43 15.00 2.63
CA GLU A 54 -4.47 15.97 3.03
C GLU A 54 -3.90 17.02 4.03
N TYR A 55 -3.02 16.61 4.94
CA TYR A 55 -2.33 17.54 5.82
C TYR A 55 -1.41 18.49 5.03
N VAL A 56 -0.67 18.01 4.05
CA VAL A 56 0.15 18.86 3.16
C VAL A 56 -0.72 19.89 2.44
N PHE A 57 -1.89 19.50 1.91
CA PHE A 57 -2.81 20.47 1.30
C PHE A 57 -3.26 21.55 2.28
N SER A 58 -3.53 21.18 3.54
CA SER A 58 -3.92 22.18 4.56
C SER A 58 -2.83 23.20 4.88
N LYS A 59 -1.56 22.87 4.59
CA LYS A 59 -0.41 23.76 4.83
C LYS A 59 0.05 24.54 3.61
N LEU A 60 -0.19 24.01 2.42
CA LEU A 60 0.32 24.62 1.17
C LEU A 60 -0.75 25.29 0.32
N CYS A 61 -2.03 25.09 0.63
CA CYS A 61 -3.15 25.66 -0.13
C CYS A 61 -4.07 26.48 0.77
N ASP A 62 -4.39 27.70 0.37
CA ASP A 62 -5.40 28.53 1.04
C ASP A 62 -6.81 27.97 0.86
N LYS A 63 -7.06 27.37 -0.31
CA LYS A 63 -8.32 26.70 -0.64
C LYS A 63 -8.06 25.27 -1.10
N ARG A 64 -8.88 24.35 -0.61
CA ARG A 64 -8.78 22.93 -0.98
C ARG A 64 -9.00 22.75 -2.49
N PRO A 65 -8.03 22.15 -3.24
CA PRO A 65 -8.18 21.95 -4.67
C PRO A 65 -9.34 21.00 -5.00
N LYS A 66 -9.93 21.15 -6.20
CA LYS A 66 -10.97 20.22 -6.70
C LYS A 66 -10.41 18.79 -6.75
N GLN A 67 -11.28 17.80 -6.56
CA GLN A 67 -10.90 16.38 -6.41
C GLN A 67 -9.98 15.88 -7.53
N ALA A 68 -10.29 16.14 -8.80
CA ALA A 68 -9.45 15.69 -9.90
C ALA A 68 -8.00 16.24 -9.80
N VAL A 69 -7.83 17.50 -9.40
CA VAL A 69 -6.52 18.11 -9.20
C VAL A 69 -5.82 17.49 -8.00
N ARG A 70 -6.54 17.26 -6.90
CA ARG A 70 -5.99 16.61 -5.70
C ARG A 70 -5.43 15.22 -5.99
N ILE A 71 -6.17 14.41 -6.75
CA ILE A 71 -5.71 13.06 -7.11
C ILE A 71 -4.40 13.13 -7.89
N ILE A 72 -4.31 14.03 -8.88
CA ILE A 72 -3.07 14.22 -9.65
C ILE A 72 -1.92 14.67 -8.75
N LEU A 73 -2.18 15.60 -7.84
CA LEU A 73 -1.18 16.07 -6.89
C LEU A 73 -0.75 14.96 -5.93
N LYS A 74 -1.67 14.11 -5.44
CA LYS A 74 -1.33 12.96 -4.58
C LYS A 74 -0.44 11.94 -5.31
N ILE A 75 -0.76 11.62 -6.56
CA ILE A 75 0.09 10.76 -7.42
C ILE A 75 1.49 11.35 -7.55
N ALA A 76 1.57 12.64 -7.83
CA ALA A 76 2.85 13.34 -7.98
C ALA A 76 3.64 13.41 -6.66
N MET A 77 2.98 13.76 -5.55
CA MET A 77 3.61 13.78 -4.21
C MET A 77 4.17 12.41 -3.82
N TYR A 78 3.39 11.34 -4.05
CA TYR A 78 3.84 9.98 -3.79
C TYR A 78 5.07 9.62 -4.66
N SER A 79 5.03 9.97 -5.94
CA SER A 79 6.13 9.69 -6.86
C SER A 79 7.42 10.42 -6.47
N ILE A 80 7.33 11.68 -6.03
CA ILE A 80 8.50 12.45 -5.56
C ILE A 80 9.02 11.88 -4.24
N LYS A 81 8.15 11.73 -3.23
CA LYS A 81 8.57 11.42 -1.86
C LYS A 81 8.96 9.95 -1.67
N TYR A 82 8.14 9.03 -2.15
CA TYR A 82 8.26 7.60 -1.87
C TYR A 82 8.92 6.81 -3.00
N LEU A 83 8.67 7.16 -4.26
CA LEU A 83 9.33 6.51 -5.39
C LEU A 83 10.66 7.18 -5.76
N LYS A 84 11.00 8.31 -5.13
CA LYS A 84 12.23 9.07 -5.38
C LYS A 84 12.40 9.45 -6.86
N THR A 85 11.30 9.63 -7.56
CA THR A 85 11.30 10.06 -8.95
C THR A 85 11.72 11.53 -9.03
N ALA A 86 12.53 11.87 -10.03
CA ALA A 86 13.04 13.23 -10.22
C ALA A 86 11.89 14.25 -10.30
N PRO A 87 11.88 15.29 -9.45
CA PRO A 87 10.74 16.23 -9.35
C PRO A 87 10.36 16.87 -10.67
N TYR A 88 11.32 17.23 -11.51
CA TYR A 88 11.05 17.87 -12.82
C TYR A 88 10.20 16.94 -13.73
N ALA A 89 10.55 15.66 -13.81
CA ALA A 89 9.84 14.69 -14.63
C ALA A 89 8.41 14.42 -14.11
N VAL A 90 8.23 14.45 -12.78
CA VAL A 90 6.91 14.31 -12.15
C VAL A 90 6.05 15.54 -12.40
N VAL A 91 6.61 16.75 -12.31
CA VAL A 91 5.91 18.00 -12.60
C VAL A 91 5.44 18.02 -14.04
N ASP A 92 6.31 17.69 -14.99
CA ASP A 92 5.96 17.66 -16.41
C ASP A 92 4.83 16.66 -16.69
N ALA A 93 4.92 15.44 -16.16
CA ALA A 93 3.86 14.43 -16.31
C ALA A 93 2.53 14.87 -15.68
N ALA A 94 2.55 15.51 -14.52
CA ALA A 94 1.34 16.00 -13.86
C ALA A 94 0.69 17.17 -14.64
N VAL A 95 1.49 18.10 -15.18
CA VAL A 95 1.03 19.21 -16.01
C VAL A 95 0.48 18.70 -17.34
N GLU A 96 1.13 17.74 -17.95
CA GLU A 96 0.62 17.12 -19.18
C GLU A 96 -0.71 16.40 -18.95
N LEU A 97 -0.80 15.64 -17.84
CA LEU A 97 -2.03 14.95 -17.47
C LEU A 97 -3.19 15.92 -17.24
N ILE A 98 -2.98 17.03 -16.52
CA ILE A 98 -4.04 18.00 -16.24
C ILE A 98 -4.54 18.65 -17.54
N LYS A 99 -3.65 18.90 -18.50
CA LYS A 99 -4.02 19.40 -19.84
C LYS A 99 -4.83 18.35 -20.62
N LYS A 100 -4.39 17.08 -20.61
CA LYS A 100 -5.09 15.96 -21.26
C LYS A 100 -6.52 15.76 -20.72
N LEU A 101 -6.74 16.08 -19.44
CA LEU A 101 -8.07 16.02 -18.81
C LEU A 101 -8.93 17.28 -19.07
N GLY A 102 -8.53 18.16 -19.96
CA GLY A 102 -9.26 19.40 -20.27
C GLY A 102 -9.24 20.44 -19.14
N LYS A 103 -8.33 20.31 -18.18
CA LYS A 103 -8.21 21.20 -17.02
C LYS A 103 -6.97 22.10 -17.09
N GLY A 104 -6.51 22.42 -18.30
CA GLY A 104 -5.28 23.18 -18.56
C GLY A 104 -5.18 24.52 -17.81
N GLY A 105 -6.30 25.18 -17.53
CA GLY A 105 -6.32 26.42 -16.73
C GLY A 105 -5.77 26.26 -15.30
N THR A 106 -5.65 25.03 -14.78
CA THR A 106 -5.05 24.75 -13.47
C THR A 106 -3.60 24.29 -13.54
N SER A 107 -3.00 24.23 -14.73
CA SER A 107 -1.63 23.75 -14.93
C SER A 107 -0.58 24.59 -14.20
N GLY A 108 -0.76 25.92 -14.17
CA GLY A 108 0.11 26.84 -13.43
C GLY A 108 0.11 26.55 -11.93
N PHE A 109 -1.08 26.30 -11.35
CA PHE A 109 -1.22 25.93 -9.95
C PHE A 109 -0.53 24.58 -9.65
N VAL A 110 -0.76 23.55 -10.48
CA VAL A 110 -0.13 22.22 -10.31
C VAL A 110 1.39 22.34 -10.34
N ASN A 111 1.95 23.07 -11.31
CA ASN A 111 3.38 23.30 -11.41
C ASN A 111 3.94 24.03 -10.17
N ALA A 112 3.32 25.14 -9.77
CA ALA A 112 3.76 25.92 -8.60
C ALA A 112 3.69 25.10 -7.31
N PHE A 113 2.59 24.37 -7.10
CA PHE A 113 2.41 23.52 -5.94
C PHE A 113 3.49 22.43 -5.85
N LEU A 114 3.72 21.69 -6.93
CA LEU A 114 4.68 20.58 -6.93
C LEU A 114 6.14 21.06 -6.78
N ARG A 115 6.49 22.20 -7.35
CA ARG A 115 7.80 22.83 -7.11
C ARG A 115 7.99 23.21 -5.65
N LYS A 116 6.97 23.81 -5.04
CA LYS A 116 6.98 24.13 -3.60
C LYS A 116 7.06 22.88 -2.76
N TYR A 117 6.29 21.84 -3.10
CA TYR A 117 6.29 20.54 -2.40
C TYR A 117 7.66 19.85 -2.46
N ALA A 118 8.35 19.87 -3.59
CA ALA A 118 9.64 19.22 -3.75
C ALA A 118 10.73 19.70 -2.77
N SER A 119 10.63 20.97 -2.33
CA SER A 119 11.52 21.57 -1.33
C SER A 119 10.90 21.71 0.06
N TYR A 120 9.62 21.30 0.21
CA TYR A 120 8.87 21.49 1.45
C TYR A 120 9.33 20.55 2.55
N LYS A 121 9.74 21.13 3.67
CA LYS A 121 9.96 20.39 4.92
C LYS A 121 8.68 20.49 5.75
N MET A 122 7.99 19.37 5.87
CA MET A 122 6.74 19.29 6.60
C MET A 122 6.98 19.58 8.09
N ALA A 123 6.36 20.66 8.59
CA ALA A 123 6.34 20.93 10.03
C ALA A 123 5.46 19.90 10.74
N GLU A 124 5.95 19.34 11.83
CA GLU A 124 5.16 18.41 12.63
C GLU A 124 3.98 19.14 13.30
N PRO A 125 2.81 18.51 13.36
CA PRO A 125 1.69 19.03 14.14
C PRO A 125 2.05 19.19 15.62
N ALA A 126 1.57 20.26 16.26
CA ALA A 126 1.76 20.49 17.68
C ALA A 126 0.95 19.50 18.55
N ASP A 127 -0.25 19.15 18.09
CA ASP A 127 -1.08 18.12 18.73
C ASP A 127 -0.50 16.73 18.47
N GLU A 128 -0.31 15.96 19.52
CA GLU A 128 0.33 14.64 19.46
C GLU A 128 -0.49 13.63 18.68
N THR A 129 -1.80 13.59 18.84
CA THR A 129 -2.69 12.69 18.09
C THR A 129 -2.63 13.01 16.61
N GLN A 130 -2.64 14.28 16.25
CA GLN A 130 -2.51 14.74 14.88
C GLN A 130 -1.13 14.39 14.32
N ARG A 131 -0.07 14.51 15.11
CA ARG A 131 1.28 14.14 14.72
C ARG A 131 1.37 12.67 14.37
N LEU A 132 0.84 11.77 15.21
CA LEU A 132 0.78 10.33 14.96
C LEU A 132 -0.07 10.02 13.72
N SER A 133 -1.22 10.68 13.62
CA SER A 133 -2.13 10.56 12.46
C SER A 133 -1.41 10.87 11.13
N VAL A 134 -0.68 11.98 11.07
CA VAL A 134 0.05 12.39 9.87
C VAL A 134 1.27 11.50 9.61
N LYS A 135 2.04 11.17 10.65
CA LYS A 135 3.26 10.35 10.56
C LYS A 135 2.97 8.97 9.98
N TYR A 136 1.93 8.32 10.50
CA TYR A 136 1.56 6.95 10.11
C TYR A 136 0.43 6.89 9.07
N SER A 137 -0.13 8.05 8.72
CA SER A 137 -1.28 8.17 7.80
C SER A 137 -2.53 7.43 8.26
N TYR A 138 -2.80 7.41 9.56
CA TYR A 138 -4.03 6.86 10.15
C TYR A 138 -5.04 7.97 10.45
N PRO A 139 -6.35 7.73 10.26
CA PRO A 139 -7.39 8.68 10.71
C PRO A 139 -7.29 8.94 12.21
N ILE A 140 -7.57 10.19 12.63
CA ILE A 140 -7.45 10.59 14.04
C ILE A 140 -8.25 9.68 14.99
N PHE A 141 -9.45 9.24 14.59
CA PHE A 141 -10.26 8.35 15.42
C PHE A 141 -9.58 6.99 15.66
N ALA A 142 -8.89 6.46 14.65
CA ALA A 142 -8.16 5.20 14.76
C ALA A 142 -6.93 5.35 15.68
N VAL A 143 -6.20 6.45 15.55
CA VAL A 143 -5.08 6.76 16.47
C VAL A 143 -5.56 6.84 17.91
N LYS A 144 -6.65 7.60 18.17
CA LYS A 144 -7.24 7.71 19.51
C LYS A 144 -7.64 6.34 20.07
N ARG A 145 -8.28 5.51 19.23
CA ARG A 145 -8.72 4.17 19.63
C ARG A 145 -7.55 3.26 19.98
N LEU A 146 -6.53 3.20 19.11
CA LEU A 146 -5.33 2.40 19.35
C LEU A 146 -4.59 2.84 20.63
N CYS A 147 -4.42 4.15 20.84
CA CYS A 147 -3.79 4.66 22.04
C CYS A 147 -4.59 4.36 23.30
N SER A 148 -5.93 4.41 23.25
CA SER A 148 -6.80 4.07 24.37
C SER A 148 -6.74 2.59 24.73
N ASP A 149 -6.73 1.71 23.73
CA ASP A 149 -6.82 0.27 23.96
C ASP A 149 -5.48 -0.38 24.33
N TYR A 150 -4.37 0.12 23.76
CA TYR A 150 -3.06 -0.52 23.88
C TYR A 150 -1.97 0.35 24.54
N GLY A 151 -2.30 1.58 24.86
CA GLY A 151 -1.30 2.59 25.26
C GLY A 151 -0.50 3.11 24.06
N LYS A 152 0.12 4.28 24.22
CA LYS A 152 0.78 5.02 23.14
C LYS A 152 1.92 4.23 22.48
N GLU A 153 2.83 3.67 23.30
CA GLU A 153 4.01 2.96 22.78
C GLU A 153 3.64 1.77 21.89
N THR A 154 2.68 0.97 22.34
CA THR A 154 2.18 -0.18 21.58
C THR A 154 1.42 0.28 20.33
N ALA A 155 0.60 1.33 20.45
CA ALA A 155 -0.10 1.93 19.32
C ALA A 155 0.86 2.43 18.23
N GLU A 156 1.98 3.07 18.60
CA GLU A 156 3.01 3.48 17.65
C GLU A 156 3.66 2.29 16.95
N LYS A 157 3.96 1.22 17.69
CA LYS A 157 4.50 -0.02 17.12
C LYS A 157 3.50 -0.65 16.12
N ILE A 158 2.21 -0.68 16.46
CA ILE A 158 1.15 -1.20 15.57
C ILE A 158 1.05 -0.35 14.30
N MET A 159 0.97 0.97 14.43
CA MET A 159 0.85 1.88 13.28
C MET A 159 2.10 1.92 12.41
N GLY A 160 3.27 1.73 12.99
CA GLY A 160 4.55 1.71 12.30
C GLY A 160 4.99 0.33 11.83
N ALA A 161 4.19 -0.70 12.09
CA ALA A 161 4.51 -2.05 11.65
C ALA A 161 4.47 -2.13 10.12
N ASP A 162 5.65 -2.22 9.52
CA ASP A 162 5.83 -2.47 8.09
C ASP A 162 6.45 -3.86 7.95
N SER A 163 5.65 -4.83 7.54
CA SER A 163 6.14 -6.19 7.37
C SER A 163 6.75 -6.36 5.99
N GLU A 164 8.06 -6.17 5.89
CA GLU A 164 8.82 -6.60 4.71
C GLU A 164 8.85 -8.12 4.56
N MET A 165 8.31 -8.84 5.56
CA MET A 165 8.30 -10.28 5.62
C MET A 165 6.97 -10.84 5.10
N THR A 166 7.05 -11.85 4.27
CA THR A 166 5.88 -12.59 3.78
C THR A 166 5.80 -13.94 4.50
N THR A 167 4.62 -14.32 4.98
CA THR A 167 4.46 -15.64 5.58
C THR A 167 4.33 -16.70 4.48
N VAL A 168 5.22 -17.67 4.52
CA VAL A 168 5.29 -18.79 3.58
C VAL A 168 5.15 -20.09 4.35
N ARG A 169 4.22 -20.96 3.95
CA ARG A 169 4.05 -22.29 4.48
C ARG A 169 4.43 -23.32 3.42
N PHE A 170 5.34 -24.21 3.76
CA PHE A 170 5.76 -25.30 2.88
C PHE A 170 4.88 -26.51 3.03
N ASN A 171 4.76 -27.28 1.96
CA ASN A 171 4.11 -28.60 1.99
C ASN A 171 4.84 -29.50 3.00
N SER A 172 4.09 -30.37 3.69
CA SER A 172 4.65 -31.27 4.69
C SER A 172 5.69 -32.26 4.17
N SER A 173 5.68 -32.54 2.87
CA SER A 173 6.67 -33.39 2.19
C SER A 173 7.99 -32.67 1.86
N VAL A 174 8.08 -31.36 2.10
CA VAL A 174 9.24 -30.53 1.79
C VAL A 174 9.87 -30.04 3.08
N ASN A 175 11.18 -30.10 3.20
CA ASN A 175 11.89 -29.40 4.27
C ASN A 175 12.02 -27.92 3.88
N GLY A 176 11.12 -27.08 4.43
CA GLY A 176 11.07 -25.64 4.09
C GLY A 176 12.32 -24.88 4.51
N GLU A 177 12.94 -25.26 5.63
CA GLU A 177 14.17 -24.64 6.11
C GLU A 177 15.32 -24.88 5.12
N GLU A 178 15.56 -26.14 4.78
CA GLU A 178 16.58 -26.52 3.81
C GLU A 178 16.34 -25.89 2.43
N TYR A 179 15.07 -25.77 2.01
CA TYR A 179 14.70 -25.08 0.78
C TYR A 179 15.10 -23.58 0.80
N LEU A 180 14.83 -22.91 1.92
CA LEU A 180 15.17 -21.48 2.08
C LEU A 180 16.67 -21.24 2.16
N GLU A 181 17.40 -22.11 2.87
CA GLU A 181 18.87 -22.07 2.97
C GLU A 181 19.55 -22.28 1.62
N ASN A 182 19.14 -23.31 0.88
CA ASN A 182 19.67 -23.62 -0.45
C ASN A 182 19.47 -22.46 -1.44
N LYS A 183 18.36 -21.73 -1.32
CA LYS A 183 18.07 -20.54 -2.15
C LYS A 183 18.58 -19.24 -1.53
N ARG A 184 19.24 -19.28 -0.37
CA ARG A 184 19.82 -18.13 0.35
C ARG A 184 18.79 -17.04 0.67
N TRP A 185 17.56 -17.43 1.03
CA TRP A 185 16.56 -16.48 1.48
C TRP A 185 16.81 -16.04 2.93
N ILE A 186 16.52 -14.77 3.22
CA ILE A 186 16.50 -14.26 4.60
C ILE A 186 15.16 -14.63 5.19
N TYR A 187 15.14 -15.41 6.27
CA TYR A 187 13.93 -15.90 6.90
C TYR A 187 14.01 -15.90 8.43
N GLU A 188 12.85 -15.93 9.06
CA GLU A 188 12.67 -16.14 10.49
C GLU A 188 11.70 -17.33 10.70
N LYS A 189 12.00 -18.18 11.67
CA LYS A 189 11.10 -19.30 12.05
C LYS A 189 9.86 -18.76 12.74
N THR A 190 8.73 -19.39 12.48
CA THR A 190 7.50 -19.15 13.24
C THR A 190 7.32 -20.24 14.30
N LEU A 191 6.26 -20.13 15.11
CA LEU A 191 5.86 -21.17 16.08
C LEU A 191 5.18 -22.37 15.39
N PHE A 192 4.84 -22.26 14.11
CA PHE A 192 4.08 -23.27 13.38
C PHE A 192 4.99 -24.11 12.49
N PHE A 193 4.65 -25.39 12.39
CA PHE A 193 5.39 -26.34 11.59
C PHE A 193 5.53 -25.88 10.14
N ASN A 194 6.75 -25.95 9.62
CA ASN A 194 7.12 -25.69 8.23
C ASN A 194 6.61 -24.33 7.67
N THR A 195 6.52 -23.33 8.57
CA THR A 195 6.01 -21.99 8.28
C THR A 195 7.06 -20.96 8.68
N PHE A 196 7.37 -20.03 7.77
CA PHE A 196 8.44 -19.06 7.93
C PHE A 196 7.98 -17.65 7.53
N PHE A 197 8.55 -16.63 8.17
CA PHE A 197 8.54 -15.28 7.66
C PHE A 197 9.73 -15.11 6.73
N VAL A 198 9.51 -14.72 5.47
CA VAL A 198 10.58 -14.64 4.46
C VAL A 198 10.59 -13.25 3.84
N LYS A 199 11.78 -12.61 3.82
CA LYS A 199 11.95 -11.28 3.29
C LYS A 199 11.98 -11.29 1.77
N GLY A 200 11.12 -10.45 1.15
CA GLY A 200 11.13 -10.24 -0.30
C GLY A 200 10.74 -11.45 -1.15
N PHE A 201 10.15 -12.48 -0.54
CA PHE A 201 9.77 -13.73 -1.20
C PHE A 201 8.70 -13.49 -2.27
N LYS A 202 8.89 -14.05 -3.44
CA LYS A 202 8.00 -13.87 -4.59
C LYS A 202 7.52 -15.22 -5.11
N ARG A 203 6.31 -15.23 -5.68
CA ARG A 203 5.76 -16.40 -6.38
C ARG A 203 6.65 -16.78 -7.55
N ASP A 204 6.96 -18.06 -7.64
CA ASP A 204 7.67 -18.70 -8.74
C ASP A 204 6.97 -20.02 -9.14
N SER A 205 7.59 -20.79 -10.05
CA SER A 205 7.04 -22.06 -10.52
C SER A 205 6.85 -23.11 -9.41
N ASP A 206 7.55 -22.99 -8.30
CA ASP A 206 7.45 -23.92 -7.19
C ASP A 206 6.15 -23.69 -6.38
N PHE A 207 5.61 -22.46 -6.40
CA PHE A 207 4.26 -22.20 -5.92
C PHE A 207 3.21 -22.96 -6.74
N ASP A 208 3.33 -22.96 -8.06
CA ASP A 208 2.37 -23.62 -8.96
C ASP A 208 2.46 -25.14 -8.84
N LYS A 209 3.60 -25.70 -8.41
CA LYS A 209 3.79 -27.11 -8.07
C LYS A 209 3.31 -27.49 -6.66
N GLY A 210 2.84 -26.52 -5.88
CA GLY A 210 2.37 -26.78 -4.50
C GLY A 210 3.48 -27.04 -3.49
N ILE A 211 4.73 -26.68 -3.78
CA ILE A 211 5.86 -26.82 -2.85
C ILE A 211 5.68 -25.91 -1.64
N TYR A 212 5.15 -24.71 -1.86
CA TYR A 212 4.80 -23.77 -0.81
C TYR A 212 3.54 -22.95 -1.19
N THR A 213 2.95 -22.33 -0.19
CA THR A 213 1.85 -21.36 -0.35
C THR A 213 2.08 -20.12 0.50
N PHE A 214 1.50 -18.98 0.07
CA PHE A 214 1.41 -17.79 0.90
C PHE A 214 0.18 -17.89 1.80
N GLN A 215 0.40 -17.91 3.10
CA GLN A 215 -0.68 -18.01 4.07
C GLN A 215 -0.40 -17.08 5.24
N SER A 216 -1.35 -16.22 5.62
CA SER A 216 -1.15 -15.34 6.77
C SER A 216 -0.96 -16.16 8.05
N ILE A 217 -0.13 -15.68 8.97
CA ILE A 217 0.15 -16.40 10.22
C ILE A 217 -1.12 -16.67 11.03
N GLY A 218 -2.10 -15.77 11.01
CA GLY A 218 -3.41 -15.98 11.63
C GLY A 218 -4.20 -17.11 10.98
N SER A 219 -4.15 -17.27 9.66
CA SER A 219 -4.77 -18.40 8.97
C SER A 219 -4.05 -19.73 9.29
N VAL A 220 -2.73 -19.70 9.40
CA VAL A 220 -1.95 -20.89 9.85
C VAL A 220 -2.37 -21.28 11.26
N ALA A 221 -2.46 -20.32 12.19
CA ALA A 221 -2.88 -20.57 13.57
C ALA A 221 -4.28 -21.21 13.65
N ILE A 222 -5.24 -20.71 12.86
CA ILE A 222 -6.58 -21.30 12.80
C ILE A 222 -6.53 -22.74 12.31
N CYS A 223 -5.75 -23.02 11.26
CA CYS A 223 -5.61 -24.37 10.73
C CYS A 223 -4.92 -25.32 11.73
N ASP A 224 -3.94 -24.82 12.48
CA ASP A 224 -3.21 -25.61 13.49
C ASP A 224 -4.10 -25.97 14.70
N MET A 225 -5.11 -25.15 14.99
CA MET A 225 -6.09 -25.43 16.06
C MET A 225 -7.11 -26.53 15.70
N ILE A 226 -7.19 -26.94 14.45
CA ILE A 226 -8.22 -27.89 13.97
C ILE A 226 -7.80 -29.32 14.37
N GLY A 227 -7.25 -29.77 15.17
CA GLY A 227 -6.97 -31.14 15.61
C GLY A 227 -7.28 -32.26 14.59
N ASN A 228 -6.96 -33.49 14.93
CA ASN A 228 -7.25 -34.66 14.09
C ASN A 228 -8.72 -35.09 14.26
N GLY A 229 -9.50 -35.03 13.20
CA GLY A 229 -10.89 -35.52 13.18
C GLY A 229 -11.17 -36.36 11.93
N ASN A 230 -12.17 -37.25 12.02
CA ASN A 230 -12.58 -38.09 10.88
C ASN A 230 -13.40 -37.34 9.83
N ALA A 231 -13.90 -36.17 10.17
CA ALA A 231 -14.64 -35.28 9.26
C ALA A 231 -14.37 -33.83 9.62
N LEU A 232 -14.18 -33.00 8.61
CA LEU A 232 -13.95 -31.57 8.74
C LEU A 232 -14.88 -30.81 7.79
N LEU A 233 -15.57 -29.80 8.32
CA LEU A 233 -16.32 -28.83 7.51
C LEU A 233 -15.58 -27.49 7.51
N ASP A 234 -15.04 -27.08 6.36
CA ASP A 234 -14.59 -25.70 6.18
C ASP A 234 -15.72 -24.85 5.60
N ALA A 235 -16.40 -24.11 6.47
CA ALA A 235 -17.50 -23.21 6.07
C ALA A 235 -17.01 -21.95 5.33
N CYS A 236 -15.69 -21.71 5.29
CA CYS A 236 -15.06 -20.55 4.64
C CYS A 236 -13.96 -20.96 3.63
N ALA A 237 -14.16 -22.08 2.95
CA ALA A 237 -13.16 -22.75 2.10
C ALA A 237 -12.61 -21.88 0.95
N ALA A 238 -13.43 -21.00 0.39
CA ALA A 238 -13.02 -20.18 -0.75
C ALA A 238 -12.14 -18.99 -0.31
N PRO A 239 -11.06 -18.70 -1.02
CA PRO A 239 -10.48 -19.36 -2.19
C PRO A 239 -9.43 -20.43 -1.87
N GLY A 240 -9.45 -21.06 -0.71
CA GLY A 240 -8.51 -22.10 -0.30
C GLY A 240 -7.27 -21.58 0.44
N GLY A 241 -7.39 -20.43 1.11
CA GLY A 241 -6.30 -19.81 1.87
C GLY A 241 -6.11 -20.33 3.30
N LYS A 242 -6.91 -21.31 3.71
CA LYS A 242 -6.84 -21.96 5.03
C LYS A 242 -6.70 -23.46 4.86
#